data_ddd2b3b377690a6275e3144fcfb74f19
#
_entry.id   ddd2b3b377690a6275e3144fcfb74f19
#
_cell.length_a   1.000
_cell.length_b   1.000
_cell.length_c   1.000
_cell.angle_alpha   90.00
_cell.angle_beta   90.00
_cell.angle_gamma   90.00
#
_symmetry.space_group_name_H-M   'P 1'
#
loop_
_entity.id
_entity.type
_entity.pdbx_description
1 polymer ?
#
loop_
_entity_poly.entity_id
_entity_poly.type
_entity_poly.pdbx_seq_one_letter_code
_entity_poly.pdbx_strand_id
1 'polypeptide(L)'
;PLRRQRQMCIRDSRSSAIDIIVIDSVAALTPKAEIEGDMGDNKVGLQARLMSQALRKLTAAVSKTRTTCIFINQLREKIGVMFGNPETTTGGNALKFYASVRLDIRGSQPIKDGEEILGKLTKVKVVKNKVAPPFRRAEFDIMFGEGISHSGEIIDLGADLGIIKKSGSWYSYNDTKLGQGRDAAKQCIADNPELAEELEGLIFEKLREHK
;
A
#
# COMPACT_ATOMS: atom_id res chain seq x y z
N PRO A 1 16.17 11.78 20.01
CA PRO A 1 16.07 10.99 18.77
C PRO A 1 14.92 11.46 17.86
N LEU A 2 13.68 11.55 18.37
CA LEU A 2 12.47 11.88 17.57
C LEU A 2 12.45 13.32 16.99
N ARG A 3 13.07 14.30 17.65
CA ARG A 3 13.24 15.66 17.10
C ARG A 3 14.19 15.65 15.90
N ARG A 4 15.22 14.82 15.93
CA ARG A 4 16.15 14.64 14.81
C ARG A 4 15.44 14.04 13.60
N GLN A 5 14.61 13.01 13.78
CA GLN A 5 13.88 12.36 12.68
C GLN A 5 12.94 13.33 11.96
N ARG A 6 12.19 14.18 12.68
CA ARG A 6 11.29 15.19 12.07
C ARG A 6 12.04 16.27 11.30
N GLN A 7 13.16 16.77 11.87
CA GLN A 7 14.01 17.74 11.18
C GLN A 7 14.76 17.10 10.00
N MET A 8 15.09 15.81 10.10
CA MET A 8 15.70 15.04 9.04
C MET A 8 14.77 14.95 7.83
N CYS A 9 13.53 14.50 7.97
CA CYS A 9 12.59 14.43 6.85
C CYS A 9 12.41 15.78 6.12
N ILE A 10 12.31 16.91 6.86
CA ILE A 10 12.20 18.23 6.25
C ILE A 10 13.51 18.66 5.61
N ARG A 11 14.65 18.35 6.21
CA ARG A 11 15.98 18.68 5.68
C ARG A 11 16.28 17.85 4.45
N ASP A 12 15.98 16.56 4.47
CA ASP A 12 16.18 15.62 3.37
C ASP A 12 15.27 15.99 2.19
N SER A 13 14.01 16.35 2.47
CA SER A 13 13.12 16.90 1.44
C SER A 13 13.62 18.20 0.82
N ARG A 14 14.48 18.98 1.49
CA ARG A 14 15.04 20.24 0.97
C ARG A 14 16.34 20.07 0.22
N SER A 15 17.02 18.96 0.40
CA SER A 15 18.35 18.72 -0.20
C SER A 15 18.28 18.45 -1.70
N SER A 16 17.10 18.08 -2.24
CA SER A 16 16.91 17.57 -3.62
C SER A 16 17.76 16.34 -3.95
N ALA A 17 18.33 15.68 -2.93
CA ALA A 17 19.17 14.51 -3.07
C ALA A 17 18.42 13.20 -2.87
N ILE A 18 17.12 13.28 -2.51
CA ILE A 18 16.30 12.11 -2.17
C ILE A 18 14.99 12.17 -2.96
N ASP A 19 14.72 11.13 -3.73
CA ASP A 19 13.50 11.00 -4.55
C ASP A 19 12.30 10.53 -3.76
N ILE A 20 12.51 9.64 -2.77
CA ILE A 20 11.45 9.02 -1.98
C ILE A 20 11.79 9.06 -0.50
N ILE A 21 10.82 9.50 0.32
CA ILE A 21 10.87 9.46 1.79
C ILE A 21 9.69 8.65 2.29
N VAL A 22 9.96 7.62 3.07
CA VAL A 22 8.93 6.80 3.73
C VAL A 22 8.91 7.08 5.22
N ILE A 23 7.72 7.40 5.76
CA ILE A 23 7.48 7.64 7.17
C ILE A 23 6.60 6.52 7.72
N ASP A 24 7.24 5.56 8.39
CA ASP A 24 6.58 4.43 9.05
C ASP A 24 6.79 4.57 10.58
N SER A 25 5.78 4.86 11.33
CA SER A 25 4.43 5.24 10.95
C SER A 25 4.09 6.64 11.51
N VAL A 26 2.99 7.22 11.05
CA VAL A 26 2.49 8.49 11.60
C VAL A 26 2.23 8.41 13.11
N ALA A 27 1.84 7.23 13.61
CA ALA A 27 1.61 6.97 15.03
C ALA A 27 2.88 7.18 15.89
N ALA A 28 4.07 6.94 15.33
CA ALA A 28 5.35 7.11 16.02
C ALA A 28 5.81 8.59 16.10
N LEU A 29 5.14 9.51 15.42
CA LEU A 29 5.45 10.93 15.46
C LEU A 29 4.87 11.58 16.72
N THR A 30 5.56 11.43 17.84
CA THR A 30 5.11 11.96 19.13
C THR A 30 5.53 13.43 19.33
N PRO A 31 4.64 14.33 19.75
CA PRO A 31 4.99 15.70 20.10
C PRO A 31 6.01 15.79 21.25
N LYS A 32 6.90 16.80 21.21
CA LYS A 32 7.90 17.01 22.26
C LYS A 32 7.26 17.15 23.65
N ALA A 33 6.17 17.91 23.72
CA ALA A 33 5.44 18.14 24.97
C ALA A 33 4.77 16.88 25.53
N GLU A 34 4.55 15.85 24.71
CA GLU A 34 4.05 14.55 25.16
C GLU A 34 5.19 13.68 25.72
N ILE A 35 6.40 13.84 25.17
CA ILE A 35 7.60 13.13 25.63
C ILE A 35 8.11 13.69 26.97
N GLU A 36 8.04 15.03 27.13
CA GLU A 36 8.54 15.75 28.30
C GLU A 36 7.49 15.93 29.41
N GLY A 37 6.23 15.50 29.18
CA GLY A 37 5.16 15.58 30.16
C GLY A 37 5.05 14.33 31.02
N ASP A 38 4.31 14.47 32.12
CA ASP A 38 4.06 13.36 33.05
C ASP A 38 3.04 12.36 32.48
N MET A 39 3.14 11.10 32.92
CA MET A 39 2.17 10.07 32.59
C MET A 39 0.80 10.44 33.22
N GLY A 40 -0.22 10.58 32.32
CA GLY A 40 -1.57 10.99 32.74
C GLY A 40 -1.99 12.39 32.31
N ASP A 41 -1.05 13.21 31.85
CA ASP A 41 -1.37 14.52 31.28
C ASP A 41 -2.30 14.39 30.04
N ASN A 42 -3.46 15.00 30.14
CA ASN A 42 -4.44 14.96 29.02
C ASN A 42 -4.02 15.95 27.92
N LYS A 43 -3.27 15.47 26.95
CA LYS A 43 -2.72 16.31 25.84
C LYS A 43 -3.48 16.07 24.52
N VAL A 44 -4.79 16.15 24.59
CA VAL A 44 -5.68 15.94 23.42
C VAL A 44 -5.30 16.83 22.24
N GLY A 45 -5.13 16.24 21.07
CA GLY A 45 -4.96 16.96 19.81
C GLY A 45 -3.55 17.49 19.52
N LEU A 46 -2.55 17.28 20.39
CA LEU A 46 -1.18 17.73 20.14
C LEU A 46 -0.59 17.11 18.88
N GLN A 47 -0.78 15.81 18.66
CA GLN A 47 -0.30 15.13 17.46
C GLN A 47 -0.97 15.68 16.18
N ALA A 48 -2.27 15.99 16.23
CA ALA A 48 -2.99 16.59 15.10
C ALA A 48 -2.47 17.99 14.76
N ARG A 49 -2.17 18.82 15.79
CA ARG A 49 -1.54 20.14 15.59
C ARG A 49 -0.13 20.01 15.02
N LEU A 50 0.67 19.07 15.52
CA LEU A 50 2.00 18.78 15.01
C LEU A 50 1.94 18.40 13.53
N MET A 51 1.06 17.47 13.16
CA MET A 51 0.89 17.03 11.78
C MET A 51 0.46 18.16 10.87
N SER A 52 -0.47 19.01 11.29
CA SER A 52 -0.90 20.17 10.53
C SER A 52 0.24 21.17 10.26
N GLN A 53 1.11 21.39 11.23
CA GLN A 53 2.28 22.27 11.06
C GLN A 53 3.36 21.64 10.19
N ALA A 54 3.64 20.36 10.40
CA ALA A 54 4.64 19.60 9.65
C ALA A 54 4.26 19.51 8.16
N LEU A 55 3.01 19.19 7.86
CA LEU A 55 2.52 19.04 6.49
C LEU A 55 2.55 20.36 5.72
N ARG A 56 2.24 21.49 6.35
CA ARG A 56 2.39 22.81 5.71
C ARG A 56 3.83 23.07 5.27
N LYS A 57 4.81 22.77 6.12
CA LYS A 57 6.24 22.96 5.80
C LYS A 57 6.72 21.95 4.77
N LEU A 58 6.29 20.69 4.91
CA LEU A 58 6.70 19.60 4.04
C LEU A 58 6.16 19.79 2.62
N THR A 59 4.90 20.17 2.45
CA THR A 59 4.28 20.38 1.14
C THR A 59 5.06 21.43 0.33
N ALA A 60 5.48 22.52 0.94
CA ALA A 60 6.28 23.55 0.27
C ALA A 60 7.68 23.02 -0.14
N ALA A 61 8.29 22.17 0.68
CA ALA A 61 9.59 21.56 0.37
C ALA A 61 9.48 20.54 -0.75
N VAL A 62 8.58 19.58 -0.62
CA VAL A 62 8.35 18.46 -1.56
C VAL A 62 7.98 18.98 -2.95
N SER A 63 7.15 20.02 -3.04
CA SER A 63 6.78 20.64 -4.32
C SER A 63 7.99 21.21 -5.10
N LYS A 64 8.98 21.74 -4.37
CA LYS A 64 10.19 22.31 -4.99
C LYS A 64 11.18 21.23 -5.42
N THR A 65 11.32 20.17 -4.63
CA THR A 65 12.34 19.14 -4.82
C THR A 65 11.85 17.96 -5.64
N ARG A 66 10.55 17.88 -5.96
CA ARG A 66 9.89 16.73 -6.61
C ARG A 66 10.05 15.41 -5.85
N THR A 67 10.33 15.47 -4.55
CA THR A 67 10.46 14.30 -3.68
C THR A 67 9.09 13.69 -3.41
N THR A 68 8.96 12.38 -3.49
CA THR A 68 7.75 11.65 -3.11
C THR A 68 7.78 11.32 -1.61
N CYS A 69 6.73 11.72 -0.87
CA CYS A 69 6.59 11.38 0.55
C CYS A 69 5.48 10.35 0.75
N ILE A 70 5.83 9.18 1.29
CA ILE A 70 4.91 8.11 1.63
C ILE A 70 4.72 8.10 3.15
N PHE A 71 3.47 8.25 3.59
CA PHE A 71 3.09 8.16 5.00
C PHE A 71 2.34 6.86 5.24
N ILE A 72 2.89 5.99 6.07
CA ILE A 72 2.21 4.79 6.54
C ILE A 72 1.43 5.16 7.81
N ASN A 73 0.14 4.86 7.84
CA ASN A 73 -0.72 5.14 8.98
C ASN A 73 -1.54 3.91 9.37
N GLN A 74 -1.91 3.85 10.63
CA GLN A 74 -2.73 2.77 11.19
C GLN A 74 -4.16 3.23 11.35
N LEU A 75 -5.10 2.33 11.08
CA LEU A 75 -6.50 2.52 11.42
C LEU A 75 -6.71 2.25 12.91
N ARG A 76 -7.54 3.08 13.53
CA ARG A 76 -8.01 2.95 14.89
C ARG A 76 -9.53 3.06 14.90
N GLU A 77 -10.18 2.45 15.85
CA GLU A 77 -11.60 2.59 16.05
C GLU A 77 -11.90 3.63 17.12
N LYS A 78 -12.87 4.47 16.87
CA LYS A 78 -13.41 5.40 17.87
C LYS A 78 -14.43 4.66 18.72
N ILE A 79 -14.18 4.61 20.02
CA ILE A 79 -15.10 4.05 20.99
C ILE A 79 -16.36 4.94 21.05
N GLY A 80 -17.56 4.32 21.09
CA GLY A 80 -18.84 5.03 21.28
C GLY A 80 -19.50 5.58 20.02
N VAL A 81 -18.99 5.28 18.82
CA VAL A 81 -19.66 5.62 17.56
C VAL A 81 -20.69 4.55 17.23
N MET A 82 -21.97 4.82 17.50
CA MET A 82 -23.09 3.88 17.23
C MET A 82 -23.54 3.92 15.77
N PHE A 83 -23.32 5.03 15.04
CA PHE A 83 -23.73 5.22 13.65
C PHE A 83 -22.58 5.78 12.81
N GLY A 84 -22.45 5.31 11.55
CA GLY A 84 -21.41 5.74 10.64
C GLY A 84 -20.14 4.88 10.73
N ASN A 85 -19.04 5.36 10.12
CA ASN A 85 -17.77 4.64 10.14
C ASN A 85 -16.95 5.01 11.38
N PRO A 86 -16.69 4.08 12.31
CA PRO A 86 -15.90 4.33 13.51
C PRO A 86 -14.41 4.46 13.21
N GLU A 87 -13.96 4.05 12.02
CA GLU A 87 -12.54 4.04 11.68
C GLU A 87 -11.95 5.46 11.60
N THR A 88 -10.83 5.64 12.25
CA THR A 88 -10.05 6.88 12.24
C THR A 88 -8.57 6.58 12.09
N THR A 89 -7.80 7.60 11.73
CA THR A 89 -6.34 7.52 11.60
C THR A 89 -5.68 8.36 12.69
N THR A 90 -4.49 7.97 13.12
CA THR A 90 -3.67 8.79 14.02
C THR A 90 -3.20 10.06 13.33
N GLY A 91 -2.89 11.12 14.11
CA GLY A 91 -2.42 12.39 13.58
C GLY A 91 -3.49 13.33 13.05
N GLY A 92 -4.78 13.03 13.29
CA GLY A 92 -5.91 13.87 12.91
C GLY A 92 -6.24 13.85 11.42
N ASN A 93 -6.96 14.87 10.93
CA ASN A 93 -7.47 14.88 9.56
C ASN A 93 -6.54 15.58 8.54
N ALA A 94 -5.49 16.28 8.98
CA ALA A 94 -4.66 17.09 8.10
C ALA A 94 -4.08 16.28 6.93
N LEU A 95 -3.51 15.11 7.20
CA LEU A 95 -2.92 14.24 6.18
C LEU A 95 -3.93 13.83 5.10
N LYS A 96 -5.20 13.62 5.46
CA LYS A 96 -6.27 13.28 4.51
C LYS A 96 -6.48 14.38 3.45
N PHE A 97 -6.30 15.64 3.83
CA PHE A 97 -6.44 16.79 2.92
C PHE A 97 -5.19 17.00 2.08
N TYR A 98 -4.01 16.94 2.70
CA TYR A 98 -2.73 17.18 2.01
C TYR A 98 -2.35 16.08 1.03
N ALA A 99 -2.63 14.82 1.32
CA ALA A 99 -2.28 13.70 0.47
C ALA A 99 -2.87 13.83 -0.94
N SER A 100 -2.03 13.58 -1.96
CA SER A 100 -2.44 13.52 -3.36
C SER A 100 -3.10 12.17 -3.68
N VAL A 101 -2.55 11.09 -3.16
CA VAL A 101 -3.08 9.73 -3.28
C VAL A 101 -3.29 9.16 -1.87
N ARG A 102 -4.38 8.44 -1.67
CA ARG A 102 -4.64 7.67 -0.45
C ARG A 102 -5.09 6.27 -0.81
N LEU A 103 -4.39 5.31 -0.25
CA LEU A 103 -4.67 3.89 -0.39
C LEU A 103 -5.21 3.35 0.95
N ASP A 104 -6.27 2.57 0.89
CA ASP A 104 -6.76 1.74 1.99
C ASP A 104 -6.32 0.31 1.70
N ILE A 105 -5.45 -0.23 2.56
CA ILE A 105 -4.83 -1.54 2.39
C ILE A 105 -5.32 -2.44 3.50
N ARG A 106 -5.93 -3.57 3.14
CA ARG A 106 -6.51 -4.53 4.10
C ARG A 106 -6.11 -5.95 3.77
N GLY A 107 -5.54 -6.65 4.74
CA GLY A 107 -5.43 -8.09 4.69
C GLY A 107 -6.83 -8.71 4.77
N SER A 108 -7.09 -9.70 3.94
CA SER A 108 -8.37 -10.40 3.84
C SER A 108 -8.22 -11.84 4.32
N GLN A 109 -8.08 -12.78 3.40
CA GLN A 109 -8.00 -14.20 3.72
C GLN A 109 -6.55 -14.64 3.90
N PRO A 110 -6.25 -15.52 4.88
CA PRO A 110 -4.95 -16.14 4.99
C PRO A 110 -4.74 -17.13 3.83
N ILE A 111 -3.55 -17.13 3.26
CA ILE A 111 -3.10 -18.14 2.30
C ILE A 111 -2.43 -19.24 3.11
N LYS A 112 -2.91 -20.47 2.96
CA LYS A 112 -2.48 -21.61 3.77
C LYS A 112 -1.98 -22.74 2.89
N ASP A 113 -0.99 -23.46 3.40
CA ASP A 113 -0.62 -24.79 2.94
C ASP A 113 -0.80 -25.75 4.14
N GLY A 114 -1.85 -26.58 4.08
CA GLY A 114 -2.28 -27.35 5.23
C GLY A 114 -2.67 -26.47 6.42
N GLU A 115 -1.96 -26.61 7.53
CA GLU A 115 -2.15 -25.78 8.74
C GLU A 115 -1.28 -24.52 8.78
N GLU A 116 -0.25 -24.44 7.94
CA GLU A 116 0.68 -23.33 7.90
C GLU A 116 0.12 -22.13 7.13
N ILE A 117 0.29 -20.92 7.68
CA ILE A 117 -0.11 -19.67 7.02
C ILE A 117 1.12 -19.10 6.30
N LEU A 118 1.11 -19.17 4.97
CA LEU A 118 2.20 -18.70 4.12
C LEU A 118 2.09 -17.23 3.75
N GLY A 119 0.90 -16.65 3.80
CA GLY A 119 0.69 -15.28 3.38
C GLY A 119 -0.74 -14.79 3.61
N LYS A 120 -1.06 -13.66 3.00
CA LYS A 120 -2.41 -13.07 3.06
C LYS A 120 -2.82 -12.50 1.71
N LEU A 121 -4.04 -12.78 1.30
CA LEU A 121 -4.70 -12.03 0.24
C LEU A 121 -4.92 -10.59 0.72
N THR A 122 -4.41 -9.65 -0.02
CA THR A 122 -4.46 -8.22 0.32
C THR A 122 -5.29 -7.46 -0.69
N LYS A 123 -6.20 -6.63 -0.16
CA LYS A 123 -7.07 -5.77 -0.95
C LYS A 123 -6.64 -4.33 -0.79
N VAL A 124 -6.42 -3.64 -1.91
CA VAL A 124 -6.08 -2.23 -1.94
C VAL A 124 -7.20 -1.45 -2.63
N LYS A 125 -7.65 -0.39 -1.98
CA LYS A 125 -8.63 0.55 -2.56
C LYS A 125 -8.02 1.95 -2.64
N VAL A 126 -8.06 2.55 -3.81
CA VAL A 126 -7.69 3.95 -4.00
C VAL A 126 -8.84 4.83 -3.53
N VAL A 127 -8.77 5.34 -2.30
CA VAL A 127 -9.85 6.15 -1.70
C VAL A 127 -9.77 7.64 -2.06
N LYS A 128 -8.61 8.10 -2.53
CA LYS A 128 -8.39 9.44 -3.06
C LYS A 128 -7.28 9.41 -4.08
N ASN A 129 -7.48 10.10 -5.20
CA ASN A 129 -6.45 10.31 -6.20
C ASN A 129 -6.66 11.66 -6.88
N LYS A 130 -5.60 12.50 -6.91
CA LYS A 130 -5.61 13.81 -7.58
C LYS A 130 -4.91 13.79 -8.94
N VAL A 131 -4.24 12.68 -9.27
CA VAL A 131 -3.42 12.54 -10.49
C VAL A 131 -4.00 11.55 -11.50
N ALA A 132 -5.00 10.75 -11.09
CA ALA A 132 -5.71 9.79 -11.94
C ALA A 132 -7.11 9.52 -11.36
N PRO A 133 -8.02 8.81 -12.08
CA PRO A 133 -9.32 8.44 -11.56
C PRO A 133 -9.23 7.64 -10.25
N PRO A 134 -9.96 8.05 -9.19
CA PRO A 134 -9.97 7.36 -7.91
C PRO A 134 -10.87 6.11 -7.93
N PHE A 135 -10.96 5.44 -6.78
CA PHE A 135 -11.86 4.31 -6.49
C PHE A 135 -11.54 2.99 -7.19
N ARG A 136 -10.40 2.91 -7.88
CA ARG A 136 -9.89 1.63 -8.38
C ARG A 136 -9.51 0.71 -7.22
N ARG A 137 -9.56 -0.60 -7.49
CA ARG A 137 -9.19 -1.64 -6.53
C ARG A 137 -8.17 -2.56 -7.17
N ALA A 138 -7.30 -3.13 -6.34
CA ALA A 138 -6.39 -4.21 -6.69
C ALA A 138 -6.43 -5.25 -5.57
N GLU A 139 -6.29 -6.51 -5.93
CA GLU A 139 -6.17 -7.62 -4.99
C GLU A 139 -4.95 -8.43 -5.40
N PHE A 140 -4.11 -8.80 -4.44
CA PHE A 140 -2.91 -9.59 -4.66
C PHE A 140 -2.48 -10.31 -3.38
N ASP A 141 -1.66 -11.34 -3.55
CA ASP A 141 -1.11 -12.11 -2.45
C ASP A 141 0.16 -11.42 -1.91
N ILE A 142 0.26 -11.32 -0.57
CA ILE A 142 1.51 -11.01 0.12
C ILE A 142 1.97 -12.27 0.82
N MET A 143 3.09 -12.82 0.35
CA MET A 143 3.74 -14.00 0.94
C MET A 143 4.70 -13.56 2.04
N PHE A 144 4.74 -14.29 3.15
CA PHE A 144 5.61 -13.95 4.27
C PHE A 144 7.08 -14.23 3.92
N GLY A 145 7.92 -13.21 4.12
CA GLY A 145 9.34 -13.30 3.79
C GLY A 145 9.69 -12.98 2.32
N GLU A 146 8.72 -13.06 1.40
CA GLU A 146 8.94 -12.85 -0.04
C GLU A 146 8.33 -11.54 -0.53
N GLY A 147 7.19 -11.11 0.05
CA GLY A 147 6.48 -9.92 -0.39
C GLY A 147 5.33 -10.21 -1.35
N ILE A 148 5.09 -9.32 -2.31
CA ILE A 148 4.00 -9.49 -3.30
C ILE A 148 4.32 -10.64 -4.24
N SER A 149 3.35 -11.57 -4.40
CA SER A 149 3.49 -12.74 -5.29
C SER A 149 3.35 -12.33 -6.74
N HIS A 150 4.47 -12.12 -7.43
CA HIS A 150 4.51 -11.73 -8.83
C HIS A 150 3.85 -12.78 -9.75
N SER A 151 4.17 -14.07 -9.56
CA SER A 151 3.53 -15.16 -10.32
C SER A 151 2.02 -15.24 -10.09
N GLY A 152 1.56 -14.89 -8.87
CA GLY A 152 0.14 -14.78 -8.55
C GLY A 152 -0.55 -13.67 -9.35
N GLU A 153 0.07 -12.49 -9.44
CA GLU A 153 -0.47 -11.37 -10.22
C GLU A 153 -0.55 -11.70 -11.71
N ILE A 154 0.47 -12.36 -12.28
CA ILE A 154 0.47 -12.78 -13.69
C ILE A 154 -0.71 -13.72 -13.97
N ILE A 155 -0.95 -14.72 -13.10
CA ILE A 155 -2.07 -15.65 -13.27
C ILE A 155 -3.42 -14.93 -13.19
N ASP A 156 -3.61 -14.09 -12.16
CA ASP A 156 -4.90 -13.44 -11.92
C ASP A 156 -5.21 -12.42 -13.02
N LEU A 157 -4.27 -11.51 -13.31
CA LEU A 157 -4.43 -10.52 -14.37
C LEU A 157 -4.49 -11.16 -15.75
N GLY A 158 -3.67 -12.18 -16.01
CA GLY A 158 -3.69 -12.93 -17.26
C GLY A 158 -5.03 -13.62 -17.50
N ALA A 159 -5.65 -14.17 -16.46
CA ALA A 159 -6.98 -14.76 -16.55
C ALA A 159 -8.08 -13.70 -16.73
N ASP A 160 -8.03 -12.60 -15.98
CA ASP A 160 -9.01 -11.50 -16.06
C ASP A 160 -8.97 -10.81 -17.43
N LEU A 161 -7.81 -10.66 -18.01
CA LEU A 161 -7.61 -10.08 -19.34
C LEU A 161 -7.84 -11.11 -20.48
N GLY A 162 -8.09 -12.38 -20.17
CA GLY A 162 -8.31 -13.43 -21.16
C GLY A 162 -7.07 -13.82 -21.98
N ILE A 163 -5.87 -13.54 -21.47
CA ILE A 163 -4.58 -13.99 -22.01
C ILE A 163 -4.38 -15.46 -21.60
N ILE A 164 -4.61 -15.75 -20.32
CA ILE A 164 -4.61 -17.10 -19.77
C ILE A 164 -6.05 -17.61 -19.78
N LYS A 165 -6.26 -18.76 -20.41
CA LYS A 165 -7.58 -19.40 -20.43
C LYS A 165 -7.77 -20.21 -19.14
N LYS A 166 -8.88 -19.95 -18.44
CA LYS A 166 -9.31 -20.73 -17.28
C LYS A 166 -10.50 -21.61 -17.67
N SER A 167 -10.32 -22.92 -17.64
CA SER A 167 -11.38 -23.90 -17.90
C SER A 167 -11.57 -24.81 -16.69
N GLY A 168 -12.63 -24.58 -15.92
CA GLY A 168 -12.81 -25.22 -14.62
C GLY A 168 -11.65 -24.90 -13.67
N SER A 169 -10.92 -25.94 -13.24
CA SER A 169 -9.72 -25.79 -12.40
C SER A 169 -8.41 -25.67 -13.20
N TRP A 170 -8.44 -25.76 -14.52
CA TRP A 170 -7.24 -25.72 -15.35
C TRP A 170 -6.93 -24.33 -15.88
N TYR A 171 -5.65 -23.99 -15.82
CA TYR A 171 -5.09 -22.78 -16.44
C TYR A 171 -4.25 -23.20 -17.65
N SER A 172 -4.40 -22.50 -18.77
CA SER A 172 -3.65 -22.77 -19.99
C SER A 172 -3.31 -21.49 -20.74
N TYR A 173 -2.17 -21.49 -21.42
CA TYR A 173 -1.70 -20.44 -22.29
C TYR A 173 -1.19 -21.06 -23.60
N ASN A 174 -1.62 -20.53 -24.76
CA ASN A 174 -1.27 -21.06 -26.10
C ASN A 174 -1.39 -22.60 -26.20
N ASP A 175 -2.53 -23.16 -25.72
CA ASP A 175 -2.83 -24.58 -25.67
C ASP A 175 -1.91 -25.43 -24.74
N THR A 176 -0.92 -24.81 -24.09
CA THR A 176 -0.09 -25.42 -23.06
C THR A 176 -0.76 -25.31 -21.69
N LYS A 177 -0.86 -26.43 -20.99
CA LYS A 177 -1.40 -26.45 -19.63
C LYS A 177 -0.37 -25.91 -18.65
N LEU A 178 -0.73 -24.85 -17.92
CA LEU A 178 0.12 -24.26 -16.86
C LEU A 178 -0.02 -25.03 -15.54
N GLY A 179 -1.23 -25.54 -15.23
CA GLY A 179 -1.47 -26.32 -14.02
C GLY A 179 -2.94 -26.48 -13.69
N GLN A 180 -3.22 -27.46 -12.81
CA GLN A 180 -4.53 -27.64 -12.23
C GLN A 180 -4.57 -26.90 -10.88
N GLY A 181 -5.43 -25.89 -10.79
CA GLY A 181 -5.49 -24.98 -9.66
C GLY A 181 -4.54 -23.79 -9.79
N ARG A 182 -4.85 -22.74 -9.01
CA ARG A 182 -4.09 -21.49 -9.04
C ARG A 182 -2.65 -21.66 -8.58
N ASP A 183 -2.42 -22.48 -7.55
CA ASP A 183 -1.09 -22.68 -6.96
C ASP A 183 -0.15 -23.44 -7.88
N ALA A 184 -0.64 -24.50 -8.56
CA ALA A 184 0.15 -25.21 -9.56
C ALA A 184 0.50 -24.32 -10.76
N ALA A 185 -0.41 -23.44 -11.19
CA ALA A 185 -0.14 -22.50 -12.26
C ALA A 185 0.86 -21.41 -11.83
N LYS A 186 0.78 -20.92 -10.59
CA LYS A 186 1.78 -19.99 -10.00
C LYS A 186 3.16 -20.61 -9.99
N GLN A 187 3.28 -21.87 -9.55
CA GLN A 187 4.55 -22.57 -9.52
C GLN A 187 5.13 -22.74 -10.93
N CYS A 188 4.31 -23.11 -11.90
CA CYS A 188 4.73 -23.24 -13.29
C CYS A 188 5.31 -21.93 -13.85
N ILE A 189 4.72 -20.77 -13.50
CA ILE A 189 5.25 -19.46 -13.91
C ILE A 189 6.51 -19.11 -13.13
N ALA A 190 6.58 -19.40 -11.84
CA ALA A 190 7.77 -19.16 -11.03
C ALA A 190 8.98 -19.95 -11.51
N ASP A 191 8.76 -21.18 -11.98
CA ASP A 191 9.79 -22.07 -12.51
C ASP A 191 10.23 -21.71 -13.94
N ASN A 192 9.46 -20.84 -14.65
CA ASN A 192 9.72 -20.47 -16.05
C ASN A 192 9.79 -18.94 -16.22
N PRO A 193 10.95 -18.30 -15.95
CA PRO A 193 11.11 -16.85 -16.04
C PRO A 193 10.80 -16.26 -17.42
N GLU A 194 11.16 -16.96 -18.50
CA GLU A 194 10.90 -16.52 -19.87
C GLU A 194 9.39 -16.43 -20.16
N LEU A 195 8.63 -17.41 -19.69
CA LEU A 195 7.16 -17.39 -19.79
C LEU A 195 6.54 -16.28 -18.93
N ALA A 196 7.12 -16.01 -17.75
CA ALA A 196 6.69 -14.90 -16.89
C ALA A 196 6.86 -13.55 -17.59
N GLU A 197 8.02 -13.29 -18.20
CA GLU A 197 8.30 -12.05 -18.94
C GLU A 197 7.38 -11.90 -20.16
N GLU A 198 7.13 -12.97 -20.92
CA GLU A 198 6.21 -12.96 -22.05
C GLU A 198 4.79 -12.58 -21.63
N LEU A 199 4.26 -13.27 -20.62
CA LEU A 199 2.91 -13.00 -20.10
C LEU A 199 2.77 -11.59 -19.51
N GLU A 200 3.78 -11.14 -18.79
CA GLU A 200 3.82 -9.77 -18.24
C GLU A 200 3.79 -8.73 -19.36
N GLY A 201 4.57 -8.91 -20.42
CA GLY A 201 4.55 -8.06 -21.60
C GLY A 201 3.17 -7.94 -22.22
N LEU A 202 2.48 -9.07 -22.44
CA LEU A 202 1.13 -9.11 -22.98
C LEU A 202 0.08 -8.46 -22.05
N ILE A 203 0.23 -8.67 -20.73
CA ILE A 203 -0.63 -8.03 -19.74
C ILE A 203 -0.48 -6.51 -19.80
N PHE A 204 0.75 -5.99 -19.84
CA PHE A 204 1.00 -4.55 -19.94
C PHE A 204 0.50 -3.95 -21.25
N GLU A 205 0.62 -4.62 -22.37
CA GLU A 205 0.06 -4.18 -23.65
C GLU A 205 -1.45 -4.04 -23.56
N LYS A 206 -2.15 -5.07 -23.09
CA LYS A 206 -3.61 -5.03 -22.92
C LYS A 206 -4.07 -3.97 -21.93
N LEU A 207 -3.36 -3.75 -20.82
CA LEU A 207 -3.68 -2.70 -19.87
C LEU A 207 -3.51 -1.28 -20.44
N ARG A 208 -2.62 -1.09 -21.44
CA ARG A 208 -2.44 0.18 -22.15
C ARG A 208 -3.57 0.45 -23.14
N GLU A 209 -4.09 -0.57 -23.79
CA GLU A 209 -5.21 -0.47 -24.73
C GLU A 209 -6.53 -0.08 -24.02
N HIS A 210 -6.69 -0.45 -22.75
CA HIS A 210 -7.87 -0.15 -21.94
C HIS A 210 -7.80 1.20 -21.18
N LYS A 211 -6.82 2.05 -21.47
CA LYS A 211 -6.72 3.41 -20.92
C LYS A 211 -7.42 4.42 -21.84
#